data_fe91da1a74df3c788af18787ef166aa0
#
_entry.id   fe91da1a74df3c788af18787ef166aa0
#
_cell.length_a   1.000
_cell.length_b   1.000
_cell.length_c   1.000
_cell.angle_alpha   90.00
_cell.angle_beta   90.00
_cell.angle_gamma   90.00
#
_symmetry.space_group_name_H-M   'P 1'
#
loop_
_entity.id
_entity.type
_entity.pdbx_description
1 polymer ?
#
loop_
_entity_poly.entity_id
_entity_poly.type
_entity_poly.pdbx_seq_one_letter_code
_entity_poly.pdbx_strand_id
1 'polypeptide(L)'
;MPSLLVELFDHHTIEKNVYQTFICDCDEVLFLSLKKITEEERLSLKHFLLDQVSHVKQVHFRQISLDKITDDLNLFLTNYDSVTLDVFGGDSILAIFLYQYGLEKQLPIVAIDIEQGKQFKWKMGKVEKEELVIPDLTIEQLMALRGGKLIKSKQPKYSPKQMITIKKLANYAILNPEPWYQITQFFALAKTIDFHAETVKVLESNGKRYSYPESMIPLLTEANLIHIDEESSEHISYTFSSSEAQLLCRTKGHILELYLYLLAIESEYF
;
A
#
# COMPACT_ATOMS: atom_id res chain seq x y z
N MET A 1 32.08 16.51 10.57
CA MET A 1 30.99 16.80 9.60
C MET A 1 30.06 15.58 9.55
N PRO A 2 28.83 15.69 9.04
CA PRO A 2 27.90 14.57 9.00
C PRO A 2 28.34 13.49 8.00
N SER A 3 27.85 12.27 8.21
CA SER A 3 27.93 11.15 7.28
C SER A 3 26.74 11.17 6.32
N LEU A 4 26.98 10.84 5.04
CA LEU A 4 25.97 10.85 3.99
C LEU A 4 25.82 9.47 3.34
N LEU A 5 24.57 9.04 3.18
CA LEU A 5 24.19 7.96 2.29
C LEU A 5 23.58 8.55 1.01
N VAL A 6 24.11 8.18 -0.15
CA VAL A 6 23.55 8.55 -1.46
C VAL A 6 22.82 7.35 -2.03
N GLU A 7 21.53 7.48 -2.26
CA GLU A 7 20.64 6.45 -2.76
C GLU A 7 20.00 6.84 -4.09
N LEU A 8 19.62 5.85 -4.87
CA LEU A 8 18.85 6.01 -6.10
C LEU A 8 17.36 5.95 -5.79
N PHE A 9 16.60 6.97 -6.19
CA PHE A 9 15.16 7.00 -5.94
C PHE A 9 14.42 6.03 -6.88
N ASP A 10 13.76 5.02 -6.32
CA ASP A 10 12.91 4.09 -7.06
C ASP A 10 11.45 4.57 -7.05
N HIS A 11 10.94 4.98 -8.22
CA HIS A 11 9.57 5.46 -8.39
C HIS A 11 8.53 4.32 -8.42
N HIS A 12 8.95 3.09 -8.63
CA HIS A 12 8.03 1.95 -8.81
C HIS A 12 7.86 1.15 -7.51
N THR A 13 8.96 0.99 -6.78
CA THR A 13 9.04 0.17 -5.57
C THR A 13 9.52 1.04 -4.43
N ILE A 14 8.61 1.84 -3.87
CA ILE A 14 8.94 2.89 -2.88
C ILE A 14 9.67 2.34 -1.65
N GLU A 15 9.39 1.09 -1.25
CA GLU A 15 10.05 0.40 -0.15
C GLU A 15 11.55 0.19 -0.35
N LYS A 16 12.03 0.15 -1.59
CA LYS A 16 13.46 0.06 -1.88
C LYS A 16 14.24 1.29 -1.41
N ASN A 17 13.57 2.45 -1.36
CA ASN A 17 14.16 3.71 -0.93
C ASN A 17 14.44 3.79 0.59
N VAL A 18 14.17 2.75 1.35
CA VAL A 18 14.34 2.79 2.81
C VAL A 18 15.23 1.68 3.35
N TYR A 19 15.41 0.58 2.64
CA TYR A 19 16.13 -0.58 3.19
C TYR A 19 17.59 -0.26 3.52
N GLN A 20 18.31 0.43 2.65
CA GLN A 20 19.70 0.78 2.91
C GLN A 20 19.81 1.81 4.02
N THR A 21 18.89 2.77 4.09
CA THR A 21 18.83 3.77 5.16
C THR A 21 18.59 3.12 6.54
N PHE A 22 17.82 2.06 6.65
CA PHE A 22 17.64 1.31 7.89
C PHE A 22 18.90 0.61 8.38
N ILE A 23 19.79 0.25 7.46
CA ILE A 23 20.97 -0.58 7.71
C ILE A 23 22.22 0.27 7.89
N CYS A 24 22.31 1.38 7.18
CA CYS A 24 23.47 2.27 7.17
C CYS A 24 23.37 3.27 8.32
N ASP A 25 24.40 3.33 9.16
CA ASP A 25 24.50 4.38 10.19
C ASP A 25 24.98 5.68 9.53
N CYS A 26 24.02 6.50 9.07
CA CYS A 26 24.28 7.78 8.41
C CYS A 26 23.45 8.90 9.03
N ASP A 27 24.01 10.13 9.07
CA ASP A 27 23.30 11.30 9.57
C ASP A 27 22.31 11.88 8.55
N GLU A 28 22.65 11.78 7.27
CA GLU A 28 21.88 12.37 6.17
C GLU A 28 21.75 11.41 4.99
N VAL A 29 20.64 11.52 4.25
CA VAL A 29 20.36 10.74 3.06
C VAL A 29 20.10 11.64 1.88
N LEU A 30 20.70 11.35 0.73
CA LEU A 30 20.47 12.04 -0.55
C LEU A 30 19.89 11.07 -1.56
N PHE A 31 18.66 11.31 -1.98
CA PHE A 31 18.03 10.59 -3.09
C PHE A 31 18.30 11.26 -4.42
N LEU A 32 18.81 10.51 -5.37
CA LEU A 32 19.08 10.92 -6.75
C LEU A 32 18.06 10.31 -7.71
N SER A 33 17.58 11.10 -8.67
CA SER A 33 16.69 10.62 -9.73
C SER A 33 16.93 11.37 -11.04
N LEU A 34 16.81 10.69 -12.18
CA LEU A 34 16.76 11.32 -13.51
C LEU A 34 15.38 11.95 -13.77
N LYS A 35 14.33 11.41 -13.13
CA LYS A 35 12.95 11.90 -13.25
C LYS A 35 12.64 12.87 -12.10
N LYS A 36 11.64 13.71 -12.33
CA LYS A 36 11.14 14.58 -11.27
C LYS A 36 10.50 13.74 -10.17
N ILE A 37 10.99 13.87 -8.94
CA ILE A 37 10.33 13.34 -7.75
C ILE A 37 9.25 14.34 -7.36
N THR A 38 8.01 13.90 -7.23
CA THR A 38 6.88 14.77 -6.87
C THR A 38 7.02 15.28 -5.43
N GLU A 39 6.31 16.36 -5.10
CA GLU A 39 6.33 16.90 -3.74
C GLU A 39 5.72 15.92 -2.73
N GLU A 40 4.69 15.18 -3.14
CA GLU A 40 4.06 14.15 -2.31
C GLU A 40 5.04 13.00 -2.00
N GLU A 41 5.74 12.47 -3.00
CA GLU A 41 6.77 11.43 -2.80
C GLU A 41 7.89 11.91 -1.86
N ARG A 42 8.36 13.15 -2.03
CA ARG A 42 9.39 13.75 -1.16
C ARG A 42 8.93 13.87 0.28
N LEU A 43 7.74 14.44 0.50
CA LEU A 43 7.22 14.66 1.84
C LEU A 43 6.96 13.33 2.56
N SER A 44 6.35 12.35 1.87
CA SER A 44 6.04 11.05 2.44
C SER A 44 7.31 10.30 2.87
N LEU A 45 8.29 10.18 1.96
CA LEU A 45 9.54 9.49 2.26
C LEU A 45 10.35 10.23 3.33
N LYS A 46 10.43 11.57 3.26
CA LYS A 46 11.13 12.39 4.27
C LYS A 46 10.52 12.21 5.66
N HIS A 47 9.21 12.34 5.80
CA HIS A 47 8.54 12.17 7.09
C HIS A 47 8.75 10.75 7.61
N PHE A 48 8.58 9.75 6.75
CA PHE A 48 8.78 8.36 7.13
C PHE A 48 10.20 8.11 7.68
N LEU A 49 11.25 8.53 6.97
CA LEU A 49 12.62 8.31 7.39
C LEU A 49 12.96 9.05 8.70
N LEU A 50 12.54 10.31 8.84
CA LEU A 50 12.78 11.08 10.06
C LEU A 50 12.01 10.53 11.27
N ASP A 51 10.86 9.88 11.07
CA ASP A 51 10.07 9.27 12.15
C ASP A 51 10.57 7.87 12.53
N GLN A 52 10.99 7.07 11.54
CA GLN A 52 11.29 5.65 11.75
C GLN A 52 12.78 5.35 11.92
N VAL A 53 13.66 6.23 11.46
CA VAL A 53 15.12 6.02 11.47
C VAL A 53 15.78 7.07 12.34
N SER A 54 16.01 6.73 13.61
CA SER A 54 16.41 7.70 14.67
C SER A 54 17.76 8.39 14.44
N HIS A 55 18.68 7.81 13.67
CA HIS A 55 19.97 8.40 13.35
C HIS A 55 19.91 9.38 12.18
N VAL A 56 18.91 9.29 11.30
CA VAL A 56 18.77 10.21 10.17
C VAL A 56 18.24 11.57 10.63
N LYS A 57 18.99 12.62 10.34
CA LYS A 57 18.68 14.01 10.72
C LYS A 57 18.14 14.83 9.56
N GLN A 58 18.57 14.52 8.34
CA GLN A 58 18.14 15.24 7.12
C GLN A 58 17.98 14.29 5.93
N VAL A 59 17.01 14.62 5.07
CA VAL A 59 16.74 13.90 3.82
C VAL A 59 16.68 14.90 2.69
N HIS A 60 17.51 14.68 1.68
CA HIS A 60 17.67 15.51 0.50
C HIS A 60 17.20 14.79 -0.75
N PHE A 61 16.69 15.55 -1.73
CA PHE A 61 16.25 15.03 -3.01
C PHE A 61 16.83 15.88 -4.13
N ARG A 62 17.43 15.24 -5.12
CA ARG A 62 17.95 15.93 -6.30
C ARG A 62 17.53 15.23 -7.58
N GLN A 63 16.90 16.00 -8.46
CA GLN A 63 16.81 15.61 -9.86
C GLN A 63 18.12 15.99 -10.53
N ILE A 64 18.74 15.04 -11.20
CA ILE A 64 20.02 15.20 -11.87
C ILE A 64 19.92 14.89 -13.36
N SER A 65 20.89 15.38 -14.12
CA SER A 65 21.07 15.12 -15.54
C SER A 65 22.42 14.43 -15.72
N LEU A 66 22.49 13.40 -16.57
CA LEU A 66 23.68 12.58 -16.73
C LEU A 66 24.92 13.39 -17.21
N ASP A 67 24.71 14.47 -17.94
CA ASP A 67 25.75 15.37 -18.42
C ASP A 67 26.39 16.25 -17.33
N LYS A 68 25.72 16.43 -16.19
CA LYS A 68 26.17 17.28 -15.06
C LYS A 68 26.36 16.53 -13.74
N ILE A 69 26.07 15.25 -13.71
CA ILE A 69 26.01 14.46 -12.48
C ILE A 69 27.34 14.51 -11.69
N THR A 70 28.48 14.45 -12.39
CA THR A 70 29.81 14.48 -11.74
C THR A 70 30.05 15.81 -11.02
N ASP A 71 29.71 16.93 -11.65
CA ASP A 71 29.90 18.27 -11.08
C ASP A 71 28.95 18.49 -9.91
N ASP A 72 27.68 18.09 -10.09
CA ASP A 72 26.65 18.21 -9.05
C ASP A 72 27.00 17.37 -7.80
N LEU A 73 27.49 16.13 -8.01
CA LEU A 73 27.93 15.26 -6.92
C LEU A 73 29.20 15.83 -6.24
N ASN A 74 30.22 16.20 -7.01
CA ASN A 74 31.43 16.77 -6.44
C ASN A 74 31.12 17.99 -5.54
N LEU A 75 30.25 18.90 -6.02
CA LEU A 75 29.85 20.07 -5.24
C LEU A 75 29.11 19.71 -3.96
N PHE A 76 28.19 18.74 -4.04
CA PHE A 76 27.38 18.36 -2.89
C PHE A 76 28.18 17.59 -1.83
N LEU A 77 29.03 16.65 -2.27
CA LEU A 77 29.75 15.73 -1.40
C LEU A 77 30.90 16.41 -0.61
N THR A 78 31.35 17.59 -1.02
CA THR A 78 32.42 18.34 -0.29
C THR A 78 32.06 18.71 1.13
N ASN A 79 30.79 18.66 1.50
CA ASN A 79 30.29 19.04 2.82
C ASN A 79 30.28 17.87 3.83
N TYR A 80 30.72 16.66 3.42
CA TYR A 80 30.63 15.45 4.23
C TYR A 80 31.98 14.79 4.46
N ASP A 81 32.20 14.25 5.68
CA ASP A 81 33.43 13.52 6.03
C ASP A 81 33.39 12.07 5.52
N SER A 82 32.23 11.48 5.48
CA SER A 82 32.00 10.10 5.05
C SER A 82 30.81 10.05 4.12
N VAL A 83 31.01 9.41 2.97
CA VAL A 83 29.98 9.21 1.95
C VAL A 83 29.93 7.74 1.57
N THR A 84 28.75 7.16 1.59
CA THR A 84 28.48 5.80 1.07
C THR A 84 27.51 5.91 -0.10
N LEU A 85 27.79 5.20 -1.18
CA LEU A 85 26.94 5.18 -2.37
C LEU A 85 26.16 3.87 -2.40
N ASP A 86 24.85 3.96 -2.41
CA ASP A 86 23.97 2.80 -2.66
C ASP A 86 23.56 2.75 -4.14
N VAL A 87 23.87 1.65 -4.79
CA VAL A 87 23.55 1.40 -6.21
C VAL A 87 22.37 0.43 -6.36
N PHE A 88 21.60 0.24 -5.32
CA PHE A 88 20.40 -0.60 -5.28
C PHE A 88 19.14 0.20 -5.63
N GLY A 89 18.28 -0.37 -6.48
CA GLY A 89 17.02 0.30 -6.88
C GLY A 89 17.20 1.37 -7.95
N GLY A 90 16.17 2.16 -8.18
CA GLY A 90 16.16 3.31 -9.06
C GLY A 90 16.42 3.02 -10.54
N ASP A 91 17.01 4.02 -11.22
CA ASP A 91 17.33 3.93 -12.63
C ASP A 91 18.67 3.20 -12.84
N SER A 92 18.68 2.15 -13.69
CA SER A 92 19.86 1.31 -13.91
C SER A 92 21.03 2.05 -14.58
N ILE A 93 20.77 3.06 -15.42
CA ILE A 93 21.84 3.87 -16.04
C ILE A 93 22.50 4.72 -14.95
N LEU A 94 21.69 5.29 -14.09
CA LEU A 94 22.18 6.06 -12.96
C LEU A 94 22.95 5.19 -11.96
N ALA A 95 22.51 3.95 -11.72
CA ALA A 95 23.23 2.98 -10.90
C ALA A 95 24.64 2.68 -11.42
N ILE A 96 24.75 2.41 -12.73
CA ILE A 96 26.05 2.18 -13.38
C ILE A 96 26.95 3.41 -13.23
N PHE A 97 26.40 4.60 -13.46
CA PHE A 97 27.13 5.84 -13.34
C PHE A 97 27.62 6.09 -11.91
N LEU A 98 26.74 5.91 -10.92
CA LEU A 98 27.07 6.09 -9.51
C LEU A 98 28.13 5.07 -9.04
N TYR A 99 28.03 3.83 -9.53
CA TYR A 99 29.02 2.79 -9.28
C TYR A 99 30.40 3.19 -9.83
N GLN A 100 30.49 3.64 -11.10
CA GLN A 100 31.72 4.10 -11.71
C GLN A 100 32.31 5.30 -10.97
N TYR A 101 31.46 6.29 -10.65
CA TYR A 101 31.87 7.46 -9.87
C TYR A 101 32.46 7.07 -8.50
N GLY A 102 31.84 6.12 -7.81
CA GLY A 102 32.35 5.62 -6.53
C GLY A 102 33.70 4.93 -6.65
N LEU A 103 33.94 4.15 -7.71
CA LEU A 103 35.26 3.56 -7.98
C LEU A 103 36.33 4.62 -8.24
N GLU A 104 36.02 5.62 -9.08
CA GLU A 104 36.96 6.71 -9.40
C GLU A 104 37.32 7.56 -8.17
N LYS A 105 36.34 7.82 -7.29
CA LYS A 105 36.52 8.61 -6.06
C LYS A 105 36.96 7.77 -4.86
N GLN A 106 37.09 6.45 -5.02
CA GLN A 106 37.40 5.50 -3.94
C GLN A 106 36.42 5.55 -2.76
N LEU A 107 35.15 5.84 -3.05
CA LEU A 107 34.07 5.87 -2.06
C LEU A 107 33.57 4.45 -1.77
N PRO A 108 33.10 4.15 -0.57
CA PRO A 108 32.34 2.96 -0.26
C PRO A 108 31.10 2.84 -1.15
N ILE A 109 30.91 1.69 -1.80
CA ILE A 109 29.73 1.38 -2.61
C ILE A 109 29.03 0.18 -2.00
N VAL A 110 27.73 0.24 -1.90
CA VAL A 110 26.88 -0.84 -1.36
C VAL A 110 25.75 -1.17 -2.31
N ALA A 111 25.24 -2.39 -2.23
CA ALA A 111 23.99 -2.80 -2.84
C ALA A 111 23.35 -3.92 -2.00
N ILE A 112 22.03 -4.00 -2.00
CA ILE A 112 21.27 -5.04 -1.30
C ILE A 112 20.68 -6.01 -2.30
N ASP A 113 20.79 -7.30 -2.01
CA ASP A 113 19.98 -8.34 -2.63
C ASP A 113 18.89 -8.74 -1.62
N ILE A 114 17.68 -8.24 -1.82
CA ILE A 114 16.55 -8.50 -0.92
C ILE A 114 16.17 -9.97 -0.94
N GLU A 115 16.19 -10.63 -2.11
CA GLU A 115 15.76 -12.03 -2.26
C GLU A 115 16.71 -13.00 -1.52
N GLN A 116 18.00 -12.70 -1.52
CA GLN A 116 19.00 -13.50 -0.85
C GLN A 116 19.29 -13.06 0.59
N GLY A 117 18.77 -11.92 1.02
CA GLY A 117 19.10 -11.35 2.34
C GLY A 117 20.58 -11.02 2.47
N LYS A 118 21.18 -10.39 1.45
CA LYS A 118 22.62 -10.10 1.43
C LYS A 118 22.88 -8.66 1.06
N GLN A 119 23.96 -8.11 1.67
CA GLN A 119 24.55 -6.85 1.27
C GLN A 119 25.90 -7.10 0.61
N PHE A 120 26.14 -6.42 -0.49
CA PHE A 120 27.42 -6.35 -1.17
C PHE A 120 28.09 -5.02 -0.87
N LYS A 121 29.35 -5.06 -0.49
CA LYS A 121 30.18 -3.87 -0.21
C LYS A 121 31.41 -3.89 -1.09
N TRP A 122 31.60 -2.85 -1.89
CA TRP A 122 32.81 -2.67 -2.70
C TRP A 122 33.73 -1.69 -1.98
N LYS A 123 34.92 -2.19 -1.64
CA LYS A 123 35.97 -1.37 -1.01
C LYS A 123 37.32 -1.75 -1.58
N MET A 124 38.04 -0.77 -2.09
CA MET A 124 39.42 -0.93 -2.64
C MET A 124 39.54 -2.11 -3.65
N GLY A 125 38.57 -2.25 -4.56
CA GLY A 125 38.57 -3.28 -5.60
C GLY A 125 38.18 -4.69 -5.11
N LYS A 126 37.78 -4.86 -3.84
CA LYS A 126 37.26 -6.12 -3.31
C LYS A 126 35.75 -6.02 -3.07
N VAL A 127 35.08 -7.15 -3.23
CA VAL A 127 33.67 -7.30 -2.93
C VAL A 127 33.55 -8.14 -1.65
N GLU A 128 32.98 -7.56 -0.62
CA GLU A 128 32.62 -8.26 0.59
C GLU A 128 31.12 -8.56 0.55
N LYS A 129 30.72 -9.72 1.08
CA LYS A 129 29.33 -10.12 1.20
C LYS A 129 29.01 -10.30 2.68
N GLU A 130 27.94 -9.70 3.10
CA GLU A 130 27.41 -9.86 4.46
C GLU A 130 25.98 -10.37 4.40
N GLU A 131 25.62 -11.29 5.30
CA GLU A 131 24.23 -11.65 5.50
C GLU A 131 23.50 -10.52 6.21
N LEU A 132 22.29 -10.23 5.75
CA LEU A 132 21.52 -9.11 6.18
C LEU A 132 20.12 -9.54 6.60
N VAL A 133 19.68 -9.09 7.75
CA VAL A 133 18.28 -9.16 8.14
C VAL A 133 17.60 -7.92 7.57
N ILE A 134 16.84 -8.10 6.50
CA ILE A 134 16.05 -7.03 5.91
C ILE A 134 14.87 -6.76 6.82
N PRO A 135 14.65 -5.50 7.25
CA PRO A 135 13.51 -5.18 8.11
C PRO A 135 12.20 -5.41 7.37
N ASP A 136 11.30 -6.16 7.98
CA ASP A 136 9.93 -6.28 7.48
C ASP A 136 9.17 -4.99 7.76
N LEU A 137 8.67 -4.38 6.70
CA LEU A 137 7.83 -3.19 6.84
C LEU A 137 6.38 -3.60 7.13
N THR A 138 5.80 -3.05 8.18
CA THR A 138 4.38 -3.25 8.48
C THR A 138 3.50 -2.58 7.42
N ILE A 139 2.21 -2.97 7.37
CA ILE A 139 1.23 -2.36 6.46
C ILE A 139 1.12 -0.85 6.73
N GLU A 140 1.13 -0.43 8.00
CA GLU A 140 1.13 0.98 8.40
C GLU A 140 2.33 1.73 7.83
N GLN A 141 3.53 1.13 7.90
CA GLN A 141 4.75 1.71 7.36
C GLN A 141 4.72 1.83 5.84
N LEU A 142 4.24 0.78 5.13
CA LEU A 142 4.07 0.81 3.69
C LEU A 142 3.05 1.88 3.24
N MET A 143 1.96 2.03 3.99
CA MET A 143 0.98 3.10 3.73
C MET A 143 1.58 4.48 3.97
N ALA A 144 2.32 4.67 5.05
CA ALA A 144 2.98 5.95 5.37
C ALA A 144 4.01 6.35 4.30
N LEU A 145 4.79 5.40 3.78
CA LEU A 145 5.73 5.61 2.67
C LEU A 145 5.04 6.13 1.39
N ARG A 146 3.78 5.77 1.18
CA ARG A 146 2.95 6.21 0.04
C ARG A 146 2.10 7.44 0.34
N GLY A 147 2.36 8.14 1.43
CA GLY A 147 1.58 9.31 1.87
C GLY A 147 0.21 8.97 2.44
N GLY A 148 -0.10 7.69 2.57
CA GLY A 148 -1.34 7.21 3.17
C GLY A 148 -1.27 7.15 4.68
N LYS A 149 -2.44 7.09 5.31
CA LYS A 149 -2.57 6.87 6.74
C LYS A 149 -3.56 5.75 6.98
N LEU A 150 -3.15 4.72 7.74
CA LEU A 150 -4.09 3.70 8.14
C LEU A 150 -5.09 4.32 9.13
N ILE A 151 -6.34 4.47 8.68
CA ILE A 151 -7.42 4.81 9.57
C ILE A 151 -7.76 3.52 10.31
N LYS A 152 -7.38 3.43 11.58
CA LYS A 152 -7.82 2.33 12.45
C LYS A 152 -9.34 2.45 12.62
N SER A 153 -10.09 1.87 11.69
CA SER A 153 -11.50 1.61 11.92
C SER A 153 -11.59 0.62 13.09
N LYS A 154 -12.59 0.77 13.94
CA LYS A 154 -12.91 -0.28 14.92
C LYS A 154 -13.15 -1.54 14.12
N GLN A 155 -12.26 -2.55 14.29
CA GLN A 155 -12.44 -3.82 13.60
C GLN A 155 -13.85 -4.34 13.89
N PRO A 156 -14.66 -4.59 12.86
CA PRO A 156 -15.99 -5.11 13.08
C PRO A 156 -15.87 -6.47 13.76
N LYS A 157 -16.49 -6.60 14.94
CA LYS A 157 -16.51 -7.87 15.67
C LYS A 157 -17.65 -8.71 15.12
N TYR A 158 -17.31 -9.63 14.24
CA TYR A 158 -18.26 -10.63 13.76
C TYR A 158 -18.33 -11.83 14.70
N SER A 159 -19.53 -12.29 15.01
CA SER A 159 -19.72 -13.56 15.68
C SER A 159 -19.28 -14.73 14.77
N PRO A 160 -18.91 -15.91 15.31
CA PRO A 160 -18.55 -17.07 14.49
C PRO A 160 -19.61 -17.42 13.44
N LYS A 161 -20.88 -17.28 13.77
CA LYS A 161 -22.00 -17.51 12.84
C LYS A 161 -22.01 -16.51 11.71
N GLN A 162 -21.81 -15.22 11.98
CA GLN A 162 -21.72 -14.19 10.97
C GLN A 162 -20.52 -14.42 10.04
N MET A 163 -19.35 -14.79 10.58
CA MET A 163 -18.17 -15.10 9.77
C MET A 163 -18.43 -16.22 8.78
N ILE A 164 -19.09 -17.31 9.22
CA ILE A 164 -19.47 -18.42 8.33
C ILE A 164 -20.40 -17.92 7.21
N THR A 165 -21.39 -17.11 7.55
CA THR A 165 -22.36 -16.60 6.56
C THR A 165 -21.74 -15.61 5.59
N ILE A 166 -20.84 -14.72 6.06
CA ILE A 166 -20.05 -13.82 5.20
C ILE A 166 -19.18 -14.61 4.21
N LYS A 167 -18.56 -15.71 4.65
CA LYS A 167 -17.78 -16.61 3.78
C LYS A 167 -18.68 -17.27 2.70
N LYS A 168 -19.89 -17.67 3.07
CA LYS A 168 -20.86 -18.21 2.07
C LYS A 168 -21.24 -17.15 1.04
N LEU A 169 -21.49 -15.90 1.46
CA LEU A 169 -21.76 -14.77 0.57
C LEU A 169 -20.59 -14.49 -0.37
N ALA A 170 -19.37 -14.49 0.15
CA ALA A 170 -18.16 -14.27 -0.64
C ALA A 170 -17.94 -15.40 -1.67
N ASN A 171 -18.09 -16.65 -1.26
CA ASN A 171 -18.03 -17.79 -2.17
C ASN A 171 -19.10 -17.71 -3.27
N TYR A 172 -20.32 -17.30 -2.91
CA TYR A 172 -21.36 -17.06 -3.91
C TYR A 172 -20.93 -15.97 -4.90
N ALA A 173 -20.39 -14.86 -4.43
CA ALA A 173 -19.91 -13.75 -5.27
C ALA A 173 -18.78 -14.18 -6.21
N ILE A 174 -17.87 -15.04 -5.76
CA ILE A 174 -16.77 -15.59 -6.57
C ILE A 174 -17.30 -16.50 -7.66
N LEU A 175 -18.21 -17.42 -7.31
CA LEU A 175 -18.75 -18.41 -8.24
C LEU A 175 -19.80 -17.83 -9.20
N ASN A 176 -20.46 -16.73 -8.81
CA ASN A 176 -21.55 -16.10 -9.54
C ASN A 176 -21.34 -14.57 -9.67
N PRO A 177 -20.29 -14.11 -10.36
CA PRO A 177 -19.91 -12.69 -10.35
C PRO A 177 -20.97 -11.78 -10.99
N GLU A 178 -21.68 -12.25 -12.03
CA GLU A 178 -22.73 -11.46 -12.68
C GLU A 178 -24.01 -11.38 -11.84
N PRO A 179 -24.59 -12.48 -11.32
CA PRO A 179 -25.66 -12.42 -10.34
C PRO A 179 -25.32 -11.56 -9.11
N TRP A 180 -24.11 -11.69 -8.57
CA TRP A 180 -23.67 -10.84 -7.45
C TRP A 180 -23.65 -9.35 -7.82
N TYR A 181 -23.19 -9.01 -9.02
CA TYR A 181 -23.26 -7.64 -9.54
C TYR A 181 -24.70 -7.12 -9.60
N GLN A 182 -25.66 -7.93 -10.09
CA GLN A 182 -27.08 -7.54 -10.13
C GLN A 182 -27.62 -7.24 -8.72
N ILE A 183 -27.25 -8.05 -7.73
CA ILE A 183 -27.63 -7.85 -6.32
C ILE A 183 -27.06 -6.51 -5.80
N THR A 184 -25.78 -6.28 -5.99
CA THR A 184 -25.13 -5.04 -5.51
C THR A 184 -25.68 -3.80 -6.20
N GLN A 185 -26.04 -3.90 -7.48
CA GLN A 185 -26.67 -2.79 -8.20
C GLN A 185 -28.08 -2.49 -7.70
N PHE A 186 -28.88 -3.50 -7.36
CA PHE A 186 -30.19 -3.26 -6.72
C PHE A 186 -30.03 -2.40 -5.47
N PHE A 187 -29.14 -2.80 -4.54
CA PHE A 187 -28.91 -2.06 -3.31
C PHE A 187 -28.26 -0.67 -3.55
N ALA A 188 -27.40 -0.54 -4.58
CA ALA A 188 -26.77 0.73 -4.92
C ALA A 188 -27.75 1.76 -5.48
N LEU A 189 -28.75 1.32 -6.26
CA LEU A 189 -29.76 2.18 -6.85
C LEU A 189 -30.84 2.61 -5.87
N ALA A 190 -31.12 1.81 -4.85
CA ALA A 190 -32.10 2.16 -3.82
C ALA A 190 -31.60 3.37 -3.00
N LYS A 191 -32.41 4.43 -2.95
CA LYS A 191 -32.11 5.61 -2.12
C LYS A 191 -32.22 5.24 -0.64
N THR A 192 -31.26 5.68 0.15
CA THR A 192 -31.25 5.46 1.61
C THR A 192 -31.16 6.78 2.37
N ILE A 193 -31.86 6.83 3.50
CA ILE A 193 -31.78 7.90 4.49
C ILE A 193 -31.46 7.21 5.82
N ASP A 194 -30.36 7.57 6.46
CA ASP A 194 -29.93 6.98 7.75
C ASP A 194 -29.93 5.43 7.75
N PHE A 195 -29.36 4.84 6.70
CA PHE A 195 -29.30 3.40 6.42
C PHE A 195 -30.62 2.73 6.04
N HIS A 196 -31.74 3.40 6.16
CA HIS A 196 -33.07 2.90 5.80
C HIS A 196 -33.36 3.14 4.32
N ALA A 197 -33.96 2.17 3.64
CA ALA A 197 -34.42 2.24 2.25
C ALA A 197 -35.85 1.75 2.13
N GLU A 198 -36.66 2.51 1.40
CA GLU A 198 -37.97 2.09 0.92
C GLU A 198 -37.96 2.17 -0.60
N THR A 199 -38.23 1.07 -1.29
CA THR A 199 -38.09 0.99 -2.76
C THR A 199 -39.00 -0.06 -3.37
N VAL A 200 -39.17 0.01 -4.68
CA VAL A 200 -39.84 -1.02 -5.47
C VAL A 200 -38.94 -2.24 -5.67
N LYS A 201 -39.52 -3.44 -5.83
CA LYS A 201 -38.76 -4.69 -6.02
C LYS A 201 -38.04 -4.79 -7.37
N VAL A 202 -38.32 -3.89 -8.30
CA VAL A 202 -37.64 -3.82 -9.61
C VAL A 202 -37.19 -2.39 -9.87
N LEU A 203 -35.88 -2.17 -9.97
CA LEU A 203 -35.28 -0.89 -10.27
C LEU A 203 -34.74 -0.88 -11.69
N GLU A 204 -34.78 0.26 -12.36
CA GLU A 204 -34.25 0.43 -13.70
C GLU A 204 -33.16 1.51 -13.73
N SER A 205 -32.06 1.21 -14.40
CA SER A 205 -30.99 2.17 -14.66
C SER A 205 -30.31 1.85 -15.99
N ASN A 206 -30.13 2.87 -16.84
CA ASN A 206 -29.48 2.76 -18.15
C ASN A 206 -30.06 1.63 -19.02
N GLY A 207 -31.40 1.45 -19.01
CA GLY A 207 -32.12 0.41 -19.78
C GLY A 207 -31.95 -1.01 -19.25
N LYS A 208 -31.34 -1.19 -18.07
CA LYS A 208 -31.22 -2.48 -17.38
C LYS A 208 -32.15 -2.54 -16.18
N ARG A 209 -32.68 -3.73 -15.91
CA ARG A 209 -33.56 -4.02 -14.76
C ARG A 209 -32.74 -4.75 -13.68
N TYR A 210 -32.93 -4.34 -12.44
CA TYR A 210 -32.31 -4.91 -11.27
C TYR A 210 -33.41 -5.31 -10.30
N SER A 211 -33.57 -6.62 -10.11
CA SER A 211 -34.64 -7.17 -9.29
C SER A 211 -34.18 -7.38 -7.84
N TYR A 212 -35.12 -7.26 -6.92
CA TYR A 212 -34.93 -7.57 -5.51
C TYR A 212 -34.40 -9.01 -5.35
N PRO A 213 -33.28 -9.21 -4.61
CA PRO A 213 -32.61 -10.51 -4.55
C PRO A 213 -33.21 -11.43 -3.49
N GLU A 214 -34.48 -11.85 -3.64
CA GLU A 214 -35.22 -12.65 -2.66
C GLU A 214 -34.43 -13.86 -2.14
N SER A 215 -33.74 -14.59 -3.00
CA SER A 215 -32.97 -15.79 -2.64
C SER A 215 -31.77 -15.51 -1.73
N MET A 216 -31.26 -14.27 -1.75
CA MET A 216 -30.08 -13.87 -0.97
C MET A 216 -30.45 -13.17 0.35
N ILE A 217 -31.67 -12.70 0.48
CA ILE A 217 -32.12 -11.97 1.68
C ILE A 217 -31.90 -12.77 2.98
N PRO A 218 -32.24 -14.07 3.05
CA PRO A 218 -31.98 -14.85 4.26
C PRO A 218 -30.51 -14.86 4.68
N LEU A 219 -29.58 -14.96 3.73
CA LEU A 219 -28.16 -14.93 4.01
C LEU A 219 -27.68 -13.54 4.43
N LEU A 220 -28.18 -12.48 3.80
CA LEU A 220 -27.83 -11.10 4.17
C LEU A 220 -28.34 -10.75 5.57
N THR A 221 -29.54 -11.23 5.92
CA THR A 221 -30.13 -11.07 7.27
C THR A 221 -29.39 -11.91 8.30
N GLU A 222 -29.05 -13.16 7.99
CA GLU A 222 -28.28 -14.04 8.88
C GLU A 222 -26.87 -13.49 9.15
N ALA A 223 -26.24 -12.84 8.16
CA ALA A 223 -24.97 -12.13 8.33
C ALA A 223 -25.12 -10.81 9.09
N ASN A 224 -26.33 -10.42 9.44
CA ASN A 224 -26.66 -9.15 10.06
C ASN A 224 -26.19 -7.93 9.22
N LEU A 225 -26.33 -8.03 7.90
CA LEU A 225 -26.03 -6.93 7.00
C LEU A 225 -27.24 -6.05 6.73
N ILE A 226 -28.44 -6.68 6.66
CA ILE A 226 -29.71 -5.98 6.48
C ILE A 226 -30.78 -6.51 7.45
N HIS A 227 -31.76 -5.68 7.73
CA HIS A 227 -33.00 -6.03 8.40
C HIS A 227 -34.17 -5.66 7.48
N ILE A 228 -35.11 -6.58 7.26
CA ILE A 228 -36.31 -6.29 6.50
C ILE A 228 -37.35 -5.70 7.46
N ASP A 229 -37.79 -4.50 7.16
CA ASP A 229 -38.78 -3.77 7.98
C ASP A 229 -40.18 -4.08 7.51
N GLU A 230 -40.45 -3.97 6.18
CA GLU A 230 -41.74 -4.30 5.56
C GLU A 230 -41.52 -4.89 4.18
N GLU A 231 -42.38 -5.81 3.77
CA GLU A 231 -42.37 -6.43 2.46
C GLU A 231 -43.79 -6.65 1.91
N SER A 232 -44.00 -6.21 0.68
CA SER A 232 -45.25 -6.45 -0.10
C SER A 232 -44.91 -7.08 -1.44
N SER A 233 -45.94 -7.28 -2.30
CA SER A 233 -45.72 -7.80 -3.65
C SER A 233 -44.83 -6.91 -4.52
N GLU A 234 -44.89 -5.59 -4.36
CA GLU A 234 -44.23 -4.62 -5.24
C GLU A 234 -43.16 -3.80 -4.55
N HIS A 235 -43.22 -3.62 -3.24
CA HIS A 235 -42.35 -2.77 -2.45
C HIS A 235 -41.63 -3.54 -1.36
N ILE A 236 -40.47 -3.03 -1.00
CA ILE A 236 -39.65 -3.51 0.10
C ILE A 236 -39.08 -2.34 0.89
N SER A 237 -39.12 -2.48 2.22
CA SER A 237 -38.45 -1.58 3.16
C SER A 237 -37.45 -2.37 3.97
N TYR A 238 -36.23 -1.87 4.06
CA TYR A 238 -35.14 -2.52 4.79
C TYR A 238 -34.15 -1.50 5.36
N THR A 239 -33.44 -1.91 6.39
CA THR A 239 -32.40 -1.11 7.04
C THR A 239 -31.06 -1.84 7.03
N PHE A 240 -29.99 -1.17 6.62
CA PHE A 240 -28.63 -1.69 6.78
C PHE A 240 -28.20 -1.60 8.24
N SER A 241 -27.56 -2.63 8.76
CA SER A 241 -27.14 -2.70 10.17
C SER A 241 -26.02 -1.69 10.52
N SER A 242 -25.27 -1.22 9.53
CA SER A 242 -24.17 -0.25 9.67
C SER A 242 -23.77 0.35 8.32
N SER A 243 -22.92 1.38 8.34
CA SER A 243 -22.31 1.93 7.14
C SER A 243 -21.47 0.91 6.38
N GLU A 244 -20.82 0.00 7.09
CA GLU A 244 -20.02 -1.08 6.49
C GLU A 244 -20.92 -2.12 5.82
N ALA A 245 -22.01 -2.53 6.46
CA ALA A 245 -23.00 -3.41 5.87
C ALA A 245 -23.62 -2.80 4.59
N GLN A 246 -23.91 -1.50 4.60
CA GLN A 246 -24.35 -0.76 3.42
C GLN A 246 -23.30 -0.82 2.29
N LEU A 247 -22.02 -0.61 2.61
CA LEU A 247 -20.92 -0.67 1.65
C LEU A 247 -20.75 -2.07 1.07
N LEU A 248 -20.81 -3.12 1.92
CA LEU A 248 -20.75 -4.52 1.50
C LEU A 248 -21.84 -4.89 0.51
N CYS A 249 -23.08 -4.45 0.76
CA CYS A 249 -24.20 -4.75 -0.12
C CYS A 249 -24.21 -3.93 -1.42
N ARG A 250 -23.57 -2.74 -1.44
CA ARG A 250 -23.59 -1.82 -2.58
C ARG A 250 -22.38 -1.89 -3.49
N THR A 251 -21.28 -2.49 -3.03
CA THR A 251 -20.01 -2.49 -3.76
C THR A 251 -19.61 -3.91 -4.15
N LYS A 252 -19.41 -4.13 -5.45
CA LYS A 252 -19.13 -5.46 -6.01
C LYS A 252 -17.96 -6.20 -5.36
N GLY A 253 -16.87 -5.49 -5.03
CA GLY A 253 -15.62 -6.08 -4.53
C GLY A 253 -15.50 -6.16 -3.01
N HIS A 254 -16.26 -5.37 -2.27
CA HIS A 254 -16.03 -5.20 -0.83
C HIS A 254 -16.26 -6.49 0.00
N ILE A 255 -17.16 -7.37 -0.44
CA ILE A 255 -17.35 -8.68 0.17
C ILE A 255 -16.10 -9.57 0.06
N LEU A 256 -15.31 -9.43 -1.02
CA LEU A 256 -14.07 -10.17 -1.22
C LEU A 256 -12.96 -9.65 -0.33
N GLU A 257 -12.88 -8.33 -0.15
CA GLU A 257 -11.94 -7.70 0.79
C GLU A 257 -12.18 -8.20 2.22
N LEU A 258 -13.45 -8.21 2.65
CA LEU A 258 -13.83 -8.74 3.95
C LEU A 258 -13.52 -10.25 4.07
N TYR A 259 -13.75 -11.03 3.01
CA TYR A 259 -13.42 -12.45 3.00
C TYR A 259 -11.93 -12.71 3.19
N LEU A 260 -11.08 -11.97 2.46
CA LEU A 260 -9.62 -12.05 2.61
C LEU A 260 -9.19 -11.67 4.04
N TYR A 261 -9.78 -10.61 4.61
CA TYR A 261 -9.54 -10.23 5.99
C TYR A 261 -9.90 -11.33 6.99
N LEU A 262 -11.06 -11.99 6.83
CA LEU A 262 -11.46 -13.10 7.70
C LEU A 262 -10.53 -14.32 7.58
N LEU A 263 -10.06 -14.63 6.36
CA LEU A 263 -9.09 -15.70 6.14
C LEU A 263 -7.74 -15.37 6.79
N ALA A 264 -7.31 -14.12 6.72
CA ALA A 264 -6.07 -13.67 7.32
C ALA A 264 -6.10 -13.78 8.85
N ILE A 265 -7.22 -13.39 9.50
CA ILE A 265 -7.41 -13.58 10.95
C ILE A 265 -7.34 -15.06 11.32
N GLU A 266 -7.96 -15.95 10.54
CA GLU A 266 -7.97 -17.40 10.83
C GLU A 266 -6.61 -18.08 10.60
N SER A 267 -5.79 -17.53 9.72
CA SER A 267 -4.46 -18.06 9.44
C SER A 267 -3.40 -17.60 10.44
N GLU A 268 -3.77 -16.85 11.47
CA GLU A 268 -2.85 -16.27 12.46
C GLU A 268 -1.71 -15.41 11.85
N TYR A 269 -1.93 -14.86 10.66
CA TYR A 269 -0.97 -13.96 9.98
C TYR A 269 -1.05 -12.50 10.48
N PHE A 270 -1.84 -12.22 11.54
CA PHE A 270 -1.96 -10.89 12.17
C PHE A 270 -1.75 -10.95 13.68
#